data_dc8ac2fbad3eec79e842e0d3a5f966c8
#
_entry.id   dc8ac2fbad3eec79e842e0d3a5f966c8
#
_cell.length_a   1.000
_cell.length_b   1.000
_cell.length_c   1.000
_cell.angle_alpha   90.00
_cell.angle_beta   90.00
_cell.angle_gamma   90.00
#
_symmetry.space_group_name_H-M   'P 1'
#
loop_
_entity.id
_entity.type
_entity.pdbx_description
1 polymer ?
#
loop_
_entity_poly.entity_id
_entity_poly.type
_entity_poly.pdbx_seq_one_letter_code
_entity_poly.pdbx_strand_id
1 'polypeptide(L)'
;VDTSMACVQLLFIRGGRLLGRENYFVQHDGDSAETIMTDFIKQYYGDTNFIPKELLLPMDSTDRDLLREWFTQLKGQNVDVSVPQRGYKMDMIKMAHENAETFLEERRRQWQHQIDKTGGAVKKLAEVLDLPRLPERMECFDISHTQGAETVASMVVFEGGKPAKKEYRRFKLKTTQGKPDDFKSMAEIMERRYGKETDWPMPDLIIIDGGKG
;
A
#
# COMPACT_ATOMS: atom_id res chain seq x y z
N VAL A 1 -4.20 7.65 15.91
CA VAL A 1 -4.16 8.49 14.70
C VAL A 1 -2.79 9.11 14.59
N ASP A 2 -2.20 9.06 13.43
CA ASP A 2 -0.92 9.69 13.06
C ASP A 2 -1.18 10.77 12.01
N THR A 3 -0.16 11.45 11.50
CA THR A 3 -0.28 12.54 10.50
C THR A 3 -0.93 12.12 9.17
N SER A 4 -0.89 10.85 8.80
CA SER A 4 -1.43 10.35 7.53
C SER A 4 -2.13 8.99 7.62
N MET A 5 -2.11 8.36 8.80
CA MET A 5 -2.65 7.02 8.99
C MET A 5 -3.31 6.87 10.37
N ALA A 6 -4.48 6.27 10.41
CA ALA A 6 -5.16 5.86 11.63
C ALA A 6 -5.35 4.35 11.67
N CYS A 7 -5.42 3.80 12.88
CA CYS A 7 -5.85 2.43 13.12
C CYS A 7 -7.18 2.46 13.87
N VAL A 8 -8.18 1.79 13.34
CA VAL A 8 -9.46 1.54 14.00
C VAL A 8 -9.52 0.09 14.39
N GLN A 9 -9.73 -0.19 15.67
CA GLN A 9 -9.96 -1.55 16.16
C GLN A 9 -11.42 -1.74 16.51
N LEU A 10 -12.01 -2.82 16.01
CA LEU A 10 -13.32 -3.33 16.40
C LEU A 10 -13.16 -4.50 17.37
N LEU A 11 -13.92 -4.47 18.46
CA LEU A 11 -14.08 -5.59 19.39
C LEU A 11 -15.53 -6.08 19.32
N PHE A 12 -15.72 -7.35 19.00
CA PHE A 12 -17.04 -7.99 18.95
C PHE A 12 -17.33 -8.70 20.27
N ILE A 13 -18.31 -8.18 21.01
CA ILE A 13 -18.67 -8.71 22.33
C ILE A 13 -20.08 -9.24 22.32
N ARG A 14 -20.30 -10.44 22.84
CA ARG A 14 -21.62 -11.04 23.00
C ARG A 14 -21.71 -11.77 24.34
N GLY A 15 -22.75 -11.45 25.11
CA GLY A 15 -22.93 -12.04 26.44
C GLY A 15 -21.76 -11.81 27.39
N GLY A 16 -21.11 -10.64 27.33
CA GLY A 16 -19.94 -10.30 28.13
C GLY A 16 -18.64 -11.01 27.73
N ARG A 17 -18.63 -11.73 26.59
CA ARG A 17 -17.43 -12.42 26.07
C ARG A 17 -16.96 -11.78 24.78
N LEU A 18 -15.65 -11.60 24.66
CA LEU A 18 -15.01 -11.17 23.42
C LEU A 18 -15.04 -12.34 22.42
N LEU A 19 -15.72 -12.16 21.30
CA LEU A 19 -15.84 -13.15 20.22
C LEU A 19 -14.78 -12.96 19.13
N GLY A 20 -14.37 -11.73 18.90
CA GLY A 20 -13.41 -11.42 17.83
C GLY A 20 -12.92 -9.99 17.92
N ARG A 21 -11.87 -9.72 17.13
CA ARG A 21 -11.30 -8.41 16.95
C ARG A 21 -10.87 -8.23 15.50
N GLU A 22 -11.04 -7.03 14.99
CA GLU A 22 -10.61 -6.65 13.65
C GLU A 22 -9.89 -5.32 13.70
N ASN A 23 -8.89 -5.13 12.85
CA ASN A 23 -8.10 -3.91 12.74
C ASN A 23 -8.17 -3.39 11.32
N TYR A 24 -8.41 -2.10 11.19
CA TYR A 24 -8.48 -1.39 9.92
C TYR A 24 -7.50 -0.22 9.93
N PHE A 25 -6.73 -0.10 8.84
CA PHE A 25 -5.87 1.05 8.62
C PHE A 25 -6.57 2.00 7.66
N VAL A 26 -6.74 3.24 8.09
CA VAL A 26 -7.39 4.32 7.33
C VAL A 26 -6.35 5.36 6.99
N GLN A 27 -6.21 5.68 5.71
CA GLN A 27 -5.42 6.84 5.27
C GLN A 27 -6.27 8.10 5.37
N HIS A 28 -5.68 9.20 5.81
CA HIS A 28 -6.34 10.50 5.95
C HIS A 28 -5.34 11.64 5.71
N ASP A 29 -5.86 12.81 5.37
CA ASP A 29 -5.06 14.00 5.06
C ASP A 29 -5.11 15.04 6.19
N GLY A 30 -4.95 14.59 7.45
CA GLY A 30 -4.96 15.45 8.62
C GLY A 30 -6.33 15.57 9.28
N ASP A 31 -7.28 14.68 8.97
CA ASP A 31 -8.61 14.64 9.57
C ASP A 31 -8.56 14.39 11.08
N SER A 32 -9.56 14.89 11.80
CA SER A 32 -9.69 14.64 13.22
C SER A 32 -10.01 13.17 13.51
N ALA A 33 -9.62 12.67 14.68
CA ALA A 33 -9.97 11.33 15.11
C ALA A 33 -11.49 11.08 15.14
N GLU A 34 -12.27 12.11 15.43
CA GLU A 34 -13.73 12.08 15.40
C GLU A 34 -14.26 11.87 13.97
N THR A 35 -13.74 12.62 13.01
CA THR A 35 -14.12 12.51 11.59
C THR A 35 -13.79 11.13 11.06
N ILE A 36 -12.55 10.67 11.27
CA ILE A 36 -12.08 9.35 10.84
C ILE A 36 -12.97 8.24 11.41
N MET A 37 -13.29 8.31 12.70
CA MET A 37 -14.15 7.33 13.37
C MET A 37 -15.56 7.33 12.77
N THR A 38 -16.15 8.51 12.58
CA THR A 38 -17.51 8.64 12.05
C THR A 38 -17.61 8.12 10.62
N ASP A 39 -16.66 8.45 9.76
CA ASP A 39 -16.63 8.02 8.37
C ASP A 39 -16.36 6.52 8.27
N PHE A 40 -15.44 6.00 9.09
CA PHE A 40 -15.21 4.56 9.18
C PHE A 40 -16.49 3.81 9.59
N ILE A 41 -17.21 4.29 10.59
CA ILE A 41 -18.48 3.67 11.05
C ILE A 41 -19.51 3.66 9.92
N LYS A 42 -19.69 4.78 9.22
CA LYS A 42 -20.62 4.89 8.09
C LYS A 42 -20.24 3.91 6.97
N GLN A 43 -18.98 3.82 6.61
CA GLN A 43 -18.49 2.92 5.58
C GLN A 43 -18.63 1.45 6.00
N TYR A 44 -18.17 1.08 7.19
CA TYR A 44 -18.17 -0.30 7.68
C TYR A 44 -19.61 -0.87 7.79
N TYR A 45 -20.51 -0.10 8.38
CA TYR A 45 -21.90 -0.55 8.57
C TYR A 45 -22.82 -0.29 7.36
N GLY A 46 -22.39 0.52 6.39
CA GLY A 46 -23.07 0.68 5.11
C GLY A 46 -23.11 -0.59 4.27
N ASP A 47 -22.04 -1.40 4.36
CA ASP A 47 -21.87 -2.63 3.59
C ASP A 47 -22.18 -3.91 4.39
N THR A 48 -22.50 -3.81 5.68
CA THR A 48 -22.73 -4.97 6.54
C THR A 48 -24.21 -5.18 6.87
N ASN A 49 -24.64 -6.44 6.87
CA ASN A 49 -26.00 -6.82 7.28
C ASN A 49 -26.15 -6.99 8.81
N PHE A 50 -25.05 -6.93 9.54
CA PHE A 50 -25.06 -7.13 10.99
C PHE A 50 -24.97 -5.79 11.73
N ILE A 51 -26.06 -5.37 12.35
CA ILE A 51 -26.10 -4.18 13.20
C ILE A 51 -26.15 -4.61 14.67
N PRO A 52 -25.20 -4.15 15.52
CA PRO A 52 -25.17 -4.49 16.94
C PRO A 52 -26.37 -3.88 17.70
N LYS A 53 -26.62 -4.34 18.91
CA LYS A 53 -27.59 -3.71 19.82
C LYS A 53 -27.03 -2.45 20.49
N GLU A 54 -25.72 -2.43 20.66
CA GLU A 54 -24.99 -1.36 21.33
C GLU A 54 -23.66 -1.14 20.60
N LEU A 55 -23.28 0.10 20.37
CA LEU A 55 -21.99 0.53 19.88
C LEU A 55 -21.34 1.42 20.92
N LEU A 56 -20.12 1.04 21.35
CA LEU A 56 -19.31 1.84 22.27
C LEU A 56 -18.28 2.61 21.49
N LEU A 57 -18.20 3.92 21.74
CA LEU A 57 -17.24 4.83 21.11
C LEU A 57 -16.16 5.24 22.10
N PRO A 58 -14.91 5.46 21.64
CA PRO A 58 -13.82 5.90 22.51
C PRO A 58 -13.91 7.37 22.90
N MET A 59 -14.62 8.17 22.13
CA MET A 59 -14.81 9.61 22.33
C MET A 59 -16.20 10.04 21.90
N ASP A 60 -16.62 11.18 22.39
CA ASP A 60 -17.89 11.76 21.96
C ASP A 60 -17.76 12.32 20.54
N SER A 61 -18.86 12.33 19.82
CA SER A 61 -18.97 12.84 18.46
C SER A 61 -20.20 13.71 18.34
N THR A 62 -20.07 14.81 17.61
CA THR A 62 -21.20 15.68 17.24
C THR A 62 -22.28 14.92 16.47
N ASP A 63 -21.88 13.85 15.74
CA ASP A 63 -22.76 12.98 14.96
C ASP A 63 -23.36 11.81 15.76
N ARG A 64 -23.10 11.70 17.06
CA ARG A 64 -23.52 10.51 17.85
C ARG A 64 -25.03 10.24 17.77
N ASP A 65 -25.85 11.29 17.89
CA ASP A 65 -27.32 11.13 17.83
C ASP A 65 -27.78 10.75 16.43
N LEU A 66 -27.15 11.31 15.38
CA LEU A 66 -27.40 10.95 13.99
C LEU A 66 -27.01 9.48 13.72
N LEU A 67 -25.87 9.03 14.22
CA LEU A 67 -25.44 7.63 14.13
C LEU A 67 -26.46 6.70 14.81
N ARG A 68 -26.94 7.05 15.99
CA ARG A 68 -27.96 6.26 16.70
C ARG A 68 -29.25 6.15 15.90
N GLU A 69 -29.74 7.25 15.33
CA GLU A 69 -30.94 7.25 14.48
C GLU A 69 -30.73 6.41 13.23
N TRP A 70 -29.60 6.57 12.55
CA TRP A 70 -29.24 5.81 11.36
C TRP A 70 -29.18 4.30 11.64
N PHE A 71 -28.49 3.88 12.71
CA PHE A 71 -28.43 2.48 13.12
C PHE A 71 -29.82 1.92 13.48
N THR A 72 -30.64 2.71 14.15
CA THR A 72 -32.01 2.33 14.53
C THR A 72 -32.87 2.10 13.28
N GLN A 73 -32.73 2.94 12.26
CA GLN A 73 -33.37 2.76 10.96
C GLN A 73 -32.89 1.52 10.24
N LEU A 74 -31.58 1.31 10.15
CA LEU A 74 -31.00 0.14 9.48
C LEU A 74 -31.43 -1.18 10.15
N LYS A 75 -31.50 -1.22 11.46
CA LYS A 75 -31.84 -2.41 12.22
C LYS A 75 -33.34 -2.64 12.37
N GLY A 76 -34.15 -1.61 12.25
CA GLY A 76 -35.58 -1.66 12.60
C GLY A 76 -35.87 -1.77 14.12
N GLN A 77 -34.85 -1.57 14.96
CA GLN A 77 -34.93 -1.62 16.42
C GLN A 77 -33.94 -0.60 17.00
N ASN A 78 -34.20 -0.14 18.23
CA ASN A 78 -33.34 0.80 18.91
C ASN A 78 -31.91 0.25 19.06
N VAL A 79 -30.91 1.08 18.71
CA VAL A 79 -29.49 0.84 18.88
C VAL A 79 -28.92 1.87 19.82
N ASP A 80 -28.25 1.44 20.87
CA ASP A 80 -27.57 2.35 21.78
C ASP A 80 -26.17 2.70 21.24
N VAL A 81 -25.87 4.00 21.15
CA VAL A 81 -24.54 4.52 20.78
C VAL A 81 -24.05 5.37 21.94
N SER A 82 -23.03 4.89 22.64
CA SER A 82 -22.60 5.51 23.90
C SER A 82 -21.08 5.58 24.05
N VAL A 83 -20.63 6.56 24.86
CA VAL A 83 -19.23 6.73 25.26
C VAL A 83 -19.13 6.36 26.74
N PRO A 84 -18.60 5.18 27.08
CA PRO A 84 -18.54 4.72 28.47
C PRO A 84 -17.52 5.55 29.24
N GLN A 85 -17.90 5.94 30.48
CA GLN A 85 -17.03 6.73 31.35
C GLN A 85 -16.37 5.91 32.46
N ARG A 86 -16.88 4.69 32.76
CA ARG A 86 -16.41 3.83 33.84
C ARG A 86 -16.84 2.38 33.68
N GLY A 87 -16.18 1.50 34.44
CA GLY A 87 -16.50 0.06 34.52
C GLY A 87 -16.11 -0.72 33.26
N TYR A 88 -16.58 -1.95 33.16
CA TYR A 88 -16.19 -2.93 32.16
C TYR A 88 -16.22 -2.40 30.70
N LYS A 89 -17.23 -1.60 30.35
CA LYS A 89 -17.33 -1.03 29.00
C LYS A 89 -16.16 -0.07 28.72
N MET A 90 -15.77 0.75 29.70
CA MET A 90 -14.60 1.62 29.58
C MET A 90 -13.30 0.82 29.48
N ASP A 91 -13.19 -0.29 30.22
CA ASP A 91 -12.00 -1.15 30.16
C ASP A 91 -11.87 -1.79 28.76
N MET A 92 -12.97 -2.15 28.12
CA MET A 92 -12.99 -2.63 26.73
C MET A 92 -12.53 -1.55 25.74
N ILE A 93 -12.96 -0.32 25.91
CA ILE A 93 -12.50 0.81 25.08
C ILE A 93 -10.99 1.04 25.25
N LYS A 94 -10.49 1.03 26.50
CA LYS A 94 -9.05 1.16 26.78
C LYS A 94 -8.26 0.04 26.10
N MET A 95 -8.69 -1.20 26.25
CA MET A 95 -8.06 -2.35 25.60
C MET A 95 -8.04 -2.21 24.07
N ALA A 96 -9.14 -1.77 23.45
CA ALA A 96 -9.20 -1.52 22.02
C ALA A 96 -8.22 -0.41 21.60
N HIS A 97 -8.13 0.66 22.40
CA HIS A 97 -7.24 1.78 22.15
C HIS A 97 -5.77 1.36 22.20
N GLU A 98 -5.34 0.69 23.28
CA GLU A 98 -3.98 0.18 23.46
C GLU A 98 -3.56 -0.79 22.34
N ASN A 99 -4.47 -1.67 21.94
CA ASN A 99 -4.23 -2.57 20.83
C ASN A 99 -4.09 -1.80 19.50
N ALA A 100 -4.96 -0.83 19.23
CA ALA A 100 -4.89 -0.02 18.00
C ALA A 100 -3.58 0.76 17.93
N GLU A 101 -3.11 1.32 19.05
CA GLU A 101 -1.81 2.00 19.15
C GLU A 101 -0.66 1.03 18.82
N THR A 102 -0.66 -0.15 19.45
CA THR A 102 0.37 -1.19 19.21
C THR A 102 0.43 -1.58 17.73
N PHE A 103 -0.73 -1.82 17.10
CA PHE A 103 -0.80 -2.16 15.67
C PHE A 103 -0.32 -1.02 14.78
N LEU A 104 -0.67 0.23 15.11
CA LEU A 104 -0.23 1.40 14.36
C LEU A 104 1.30 1.56 14.44
N GLU A 105 1.89 1.37 15.62
CA GLU A 105 3.33 1.42 15.82
C GLU A 105 4.08 0.29 15.08
N GLU A 106 3.55 -0.92 15.12
CA GLU A 106 4.13 -2.05 14.38
C GLU A 106 4.09 -1.79 12.87
N ARG A 107 2.98 -1.26 12.36
CA ARG A 107 2.84 -0.89 10.95
C ARG A 107 3.83 0.20 10.55
N ARG A 108 4.01 1.20 11.40
CA ARG A 108 4.98 2.29 11.21
C ARG A 108 6.42 1.74 11.15
N ARG A 109 6.79 0.87 12.09
CA ARG A 109 8.12 0.22 12.11
C ARG A 109 8.37 -0.61 10.85
N GLN A 110 7.40 -1.39 10.40
CA GLN A 110 7.51 -2.16 9.16
C GLN A 110 7.71 -1.26 7.93
N TRP A 111 6.95 -0.16 7.86
CA TRP A 111 7.08 0.82 6.78
C TRP A 111 8.45 1.50 6.79
N GLN A 112 8.90 1.97 7.97
CA GLN A 112 10.22 2.60 8.10
C GLN A 112 11.33 1.63 7.70
N HIS A 113 11.28 0.39 8.18
CA HIS A 113 12.23 -0.64 7.79
C HIS A 113 12.24 -0.92 6.29
N GLN A 114 11.09 -0.86 5.62
CA GLN A 114 11.02 -1.02 4.17
C GLN A 114 11.60 0.18 3.43
N ILE A 115 11.38 1.41 3.92
CA ILE A 115 11.99 2.63 3.39
C ILE A 115 13.52 2.56 3.55
N ASP A 116 13.99 2.20 4.74
CA ASP A 116 15.43 2.10 5.03
C ASP A 116 16.10 1.03 4.15
N LYS A 117 15.45 -0.12 3.96
CA LYS A 117 15.94 -1.15 3.04
C LYS A 117 16.06 -0.66 1.61
N THR A 118 15.04 -0.02 1.08
CA THR A 118 15.05 0.44 -0.33
C THR A 118 16.00 1.61 -0.53
N GLY A 119 15.96 2.62 0.33
CA GLY A 119 16.88 3.76 0.28
C GLY A 119 18.32 3.36 0.53
N GLY A 120 18.56 2.47 1.49
CA GLY A 120 19.89 1.90 1.75
C GLY A 120 20.43 1.09 0.58
N ALA A 121 19.58 0.33 -0.12
CA ALA A 121 19.98 -0.43 -1.32
C ALA A 121 20.37 0.50 -2.48
N VAL A 122 19.59 1.55 -2.74
CA VAL A 122 19.92 2.56 -3.78
C VAL A 122 21.23 3.28 -3.46
N LYS A 123 21.42 3.68 -2.20
CA LYS A 123 22.67 4.31 -1.75
C LYS A 123 23.87 3.37 -1.94
N LYS A 124 23.73 2.10 -1.52
CA LYS A 124 24.79 1.10 -1.68
C LYS A 124 25.10 0.83 -3.15
N LEU A 125 24.10 0.81 -4.02
CA LEU A 125 24.27 0.66 -5.47
C LEU A 125 25.07 1.86 -6.03
N ALA A 126 24.70 3.08 -5.66
CA ALA A 126 25.41 4.28 -6.09
C ALA A 126 26.89 4.29 -5.64
N GLU A 127 27.17 3.85 -4.40
CA GLU A 127 28.53 3.71 -3.88
C GLU A 127 29.35 2.66 -4.65
N VAL A 128 28.76 1.48 -4.90
CA VAL A 128 29.46 0.38 -5.60
C VAL A 128 29.77 0.73 -7.06
N LEU A 129 28.87 1.46 -7.72
CA LEU A 129 29.02 1.87 -9.11
C LEU A 129 29.70 3.24 -9.28
N ASP A 130 30.11 3.88 -8.19
CA ASP A 130 30.70 5.22 -8.17
C ASP A 130 29.86 6.25 -8.96
N LEU A 131 28.54 6.24 -8.71
CA LEU A 131 27.62 7.14 -9.40
C LEU A 131 27.70 8.55 -8.81
N PRO A 132 27.63 9.60 -9.65
CA PRO A 132 27.73 11.00 -9.19
C PRO A 132 26.50 11.45 -8.37
N ARG A 133 25.40 10.73 -8.45
CA ARG A 133 24.15 10.97 -7.70
C ARG A 133 23.38 9.68 -7.47
N LEU A 134 22.43 9.70 -6.54
CA LEU A 134 21.53 8.58 -6.31
C LEU A 134 20.62 8.39 -7.54
N PRO A 135 20.50 7.16 -8.08
CA PRO A 135 19.61 6.90 -9.20
C PRO A 135 18.16 6.79 -8.70
N GLU A 136 17.36 7.82 -8.97
CA GLU A 136 15.93 7.83 -8.62
C GLU A 136 15.11 6.90 -9.51
N ARG A 137 15.42 6.90 -10.83
CA ARG A 137 14.79 6.01 -11.81
C ARG A 137 15.84 5.09 -12.43
N MET A 138 15.57 3.78 -12.34
CA MET A 138 16.42 2.74 -12.93
C MET A 138 15.60 1.89 -13.88
N GLU A 139 16.15 1.59 -15.07
CA GLU A 139 15.54 0.68 -16.04
C GLU A 139 16.44 -0.52 -16.27
N CYS A 140 15.91 -1.72 -16.07
CA CYS A 140 16.65 -2.97 -16.24
C CYS A 140 16.08 -3.74 -17.43
N PHE A 141 16.97 -4.23 -18.30
CA PHE A 141 16.61 -4.93 -19.52
C PHE A 141 17.14 -6.38 -19.47
N ASP A 142 16.27 -7.31 -19.82
CA ASP A 142 16.57 -8.73 -19.94
C ASP A 142 16.04 -9.25 -21.28
N ILE A 143 16.84 -10.13 -21.93
CA ILE A 143 16.45 -10.78 -23.20
C ILE A 143 16.20 -12.25 -22.93
N SER A 144 15.00 -12.68 -23.23
CA SER A 144 14.58 -14.06 -23.07
C SER A 144 14.31 -14.72 -24.44
N HIS A 145 15.01 -15.83 -24.69
CA HIS A 145 14.80 -16.66 -25.87
C HIS A 145 13.86 -17.81 -25.52
N THR A 146 12.68 -17.83 -26.13
CA THR A 146 11.77 -18.97 -26.00
C THR A 146 12.07 -19.94 -27.13
N GLN A 147 12.39 -21.19 -26.80
CA GLN A 147 12.72 -22.25 -27.79
C GLN A 147 11.61 -22.35 -28.86
N GLY A 148 11.96 -22.01 -30.11
CA GLY A 148 11.06 -22.11 -31.27
C GLY A 148 10.07 -20.96 -31.45
N ALA A 149 10.14 -19.90 -30.65
CA ALA A 149 9.26 -18.74 -30.71
C ALA A 149 10.05 -17.41 -30.77
N GLU A 150 9.33 -16.32 -30.90
CA GLU A 150 9.84 -14.95 -30.99
C GLU A 150 10.75 -14.60 -29.80
N THR A 151 11.87 -13.94 -30.05
CA THR A 151 12.71 -13.34 -29.01
C THR A 151 11.97 -12.17 -28.38
N VAL A 152 11.86 -12.16 -27.06
CA VAL A 152 11.17 -11.14 -26.29
C VAL A 152 12.15 -10.52 -25.30
N ALA A 153 12.15 -9.20 -25.20
CA ALA A 153 12.84 -8.52 -24.14
C ALA A 153 11.86 -7.91 -23.14
N SER A 154 12.25 -7.88 -21.90
CA SER A 154 11.52 -7.24 -20.81
C SER A 154 12.30 -6.04 -20.27
N MET A 155 11.56 -4.97 -19.99
CA MET A 155 12.04 -3.81 -19.26
C MET A 155 11.32 -3.74 -17.94
N VAL A 156 12.05 -3.77 -16.85
CA VAL A 156 11.55 -3.50 -15.50
C VAL A 156 12.04 -2.15 -15.01
N VAL A 157 11.21 -1.45 -14.28
CA VAL A 157 11.49 -0.10 -13.81
C VAL A 157 11.43 -0.04 -12.30
N PHE A 158 12.41 0.65 -11.71
CA PHE A 158 12.44 0.97 -10.29
C PHE A 158 12.44 2.49 -10.12
N GLU A 159 11.65 2.98 -9.16
CA GLU A 159 11.62 4.38 -8.76
C GLU A 159 11.83 4.47 -7.24
N GLY A 160 12.80 5.29 -6.80
CA GLY A 160 13.20 5.36 -5.38
C GLY A 160 13.54 4.00 -4.77
N GLY A 161 14.11 3.06 -5.56
CA GLY A 161 14.44 1.70 -5.15
C GLY A 161 13.23 0.73 -5.08
N LYS A 162 12.03 1.14 -5.47
CA LYS A 162 10.81 0.30 -5.49
C LYS A 162 10.41 -0.09 -6.90
N PRO A 163 9.90 -1.31 -7.11
CA PRO A 163 9.39 -1.72 -8.41
C PRO A 163 8.20 -0.87 -8.88
N ALA A 164 8.35 -0.16 -10.00
CA ALA A 164 7.28 0.61 -10.65
C ALA A 164 6.56 -0.26 -11.69
N LYS A 165 5.78 -1.24 -11.24
CA LYS A 165 5.17 -2.28 -12.11
C LYS A 165 4.31 -1.75 -13.24
N LYS A 166 3.70 -0.56 -13.10
CA LYS A 166 2.91 0.10 -14.15
C LYS A 166 3.77 0.53 -15.34
N GLU A 167 5.06 0.74 -15.11
CA GLU A 167 6.06 1.17 -16.09
C GLU A 167 6.76 0.00 -16.80
N TYR A 168 6.49 -1.25 -16.41
CA TYR A 168 7.08 -2.43 -17.05
C TYR A 168 6.62 -2.57 -18.48
N ARG A 169 7.53 -2.94 -19.38
CA ARG A 169 7.24 -3.14 -20.81
C ARG A 169 7.84 -4.43 -21.34
N ARG A 170 7.21 -4.95 -22.38
CA ARG A 170 7.72 -6.08 -23.16
C ARG A 170 7.91 -5.65 -24.60
N PHE A 171 9.04 -5.98 -25.17
CA PHE A 171 9.41 -5.68 -26.56
C PHE A 171 9.47 -6.98 -27.34
N LYS A 172 8.65 -7.12 -28.36
CA LYS A 172 8.82 -8.17 -29.38
C LYS A 172 9.91 -7.72 -30.34
N LEU A 173 10.95 -8.55 -30.51
CA LEU A 173 12.10 -8.24 -31.36
C LEU A 173 11.83 -8.67 -32.80
N LYS A 174 12.27 -7.86 -33.76
CA LYS A 174 12.08 -8.11 -35.19
C LYS A 174 13.36 -8.57 -35.85
N THR A 175 14.52 -8.26 -35.30
CA THR A 175 15.85 -8.40 -35.94
C THR A 175 16.46 -9.78 -35.85
N THR A 176 15.93 -10.68 -35.02
CA THR A 176 16.54 -11.99 -34.74
C THR A 176 15.77 -13.15 -35.34
N GLN A 177 15.20 -13.00 -36.53
CA GLN A 177 14.58 -14.12 -37.24
C GLN A 177 15.67 -15.15 -37.63
N GLY A 178 15.89 -16.14 -36.74
CA GLY A 178 16.64 -17.37 -37.03
C GLY A 178 17.98 -17.61 -36.34
N LYS A 179 18.59 -16.62 -35.66
CA LYS A 179 19.77 -16.81 -34.80
C LYS A 179 19.71 -15.90 -33.59
N PRO A 180 19.94 -16.42 -32.37
CA PRO A 180 20.06 -15.59 -31.18
C PRO A 180 21.26 -14.64 -31.33
N ASP A 181 20.99 -13.35 -31.31
CA ASP A 181 22.02 -12.29 -31.32
C ASP A 181 21.61 -11.25 -30.28
N ASP A 182 22.11 -11.41 -29.07
CA ASP A 182 21.76 -10.57 -27.92
C ASP A 182 22.16 -9.12 -28.12
N PHE A 183 23.27 -8.87 -28.85
CA PHE A 183 23.73 -7.50 -29.14
C PHE A 183 22.79 -6.76 -30.07
N LYS A 184 22.36 -7.39 -31.18
CA LYS A 184 21.40 -6.77 -32.09
C LYS A 184 20.05 -6.60 -31.44
N SER A 185 19.65 -7.55 -30.62
CA SER A 185 18.42 -7.50 -29.81
C SER A 185 18.46 -6.33 -28.86
N MET A 186 19.55 -6.14 -28.13
CA MET A 186 19.70 -5.04 -27.19
C MET A 186 19.79 -3.69 -27.91
N ALA A 187 20.49 -3.61 -29.02
CA ALA A 187 20.56 -2.38 -29.83
C ALA A 187 19.17 -1.95 -30.34
N GLU A 188 18.36 -2.93 -30.83
CA GLU A 188 16.96 -2.65 -31.24
C GLU A 188 16.12 -2.11 -30.08
N ILE A 189 16.28 -2.66 -28.87
CA ILE A 189 15.51 -2.21 -27.70
C ILE A 189 15.94 -0.79 -27.30
N MET A 190 17.24 -0.54 -27.23
CA MET A 190 17.78 0.77 -26.87
C MET A 190 17.33 1.85 -27.87
N GLU A 191 17.38 1.56 -29.16
CA GLU A 191 16.88 2.48 -30.18
C GLU A 191 15.37 2.73 -30.05
N ARG A 192 14.58 1.69 -29.79
CA ARG A 192 13.12 1.81 -29.61
C ARG A 192 12.75 2.55 -28.34
N ARG A 193 13.54 2.43 -27.25
CA ARG A 193 13.27 3.09 -25.98
C ARG A 193 13.81 4.53 -25.95
N TYR A 194 14.99 4.76 -26.48
CA TYR A 194 15.73 6.02 -26.34
C TYR A 194 15.97 6.77 -27.66
N GLY A 195 15.80 6.12 -28.80
CA GLY A 195 16.09 6.68 -30.14
C GLY A 195 15.05 7.65 -30.66
N LYS A 196 13.88 7.77 -30.00
CA LYS A 196 12.82 8.73 -30.35
C LYS A 196 12.47 9.54 -29.12
N GLU A 197 12.11 10.80 -29.30
CA GLU A 197 11.46 11.57 -28.25
C GLU A 197 10.16 10.85 -27.84
N THR A 198 10.13 10.39 -26.61
CA THR A 198 8.97 9.77 -25.98
C THR A 198 8.64 10.54 -24.72
N ASP A 199 7.37 10.58 -24.34
CA ASP A 199 6.92 11.16 -23.06
C ASP A 199 7.38 10.34 -21.83
N TRP A 200 8.15 9.27 -22.05
CA TRP A 200 8.65 8.44 -20.97
C TRP A 200 9.86 9.10 -20.30
N PRO A 201 9.87 9.22 -18.97
CA PRO A 201 10.98 9.78 -18.24
C PRO A 201 12.29 9.05 -18.53
N MET A 202 13.38 9.77 -18.67
CA MET A 202 14.72 9.18 -18.82
C MET A 202 15.19 8.61 -17.48
N PRO A 203 15.83 7.42 -17.48
CA PRO A 203 16.39 6.83 -16.28
C PRO A 203 17.71 7.51 -15.88
N ASP A 204 18.01 7.45 -14.57
CA ASP A 204 19.33 7.83 -14.04
C ASP A 204 20.36 6.70 -14.20
N LEU A 205 19.87 5.44 -14.29
CA LEU A 205 20.71 4.26 -14.46
C LEU A 205 20.01 3.23 -15.34
N ILE A 206 20.75 2.73 -16.33
CA ILE A 206 20.35 1.62 -17.17
C ILE A 206 21.14 0.38 -16.76
N ILE A 207 20.45 -0.72 -16.51
CA ILE A 207 21.05 -2.01 -16.16
C ILE A 207 20.71 -3.00 -17.27
N ILE A 208 21.72 -3.65 -17.81
CA ILE A 208 21.55 -4.63 -18.88
C ILE A 208 22.08 -5.97 -18.35
N ASP A 209 21.21 -6.99 -18.38
CA ASP A 209 21.65 -8.36 -18.15
C ASP A 209 22.26 -8.91 -19.45
N GLY A 210 23.60 -8.99 -19.47
CA GLY A 210 24.35 -9.42 -20.64
C GLY A 210 25.79 -9.80 -20.27
N GLY A 211 26.30 -10.85 -20.91
CA GLY A 211 27.67 -11.30 -20.76
C GLY A 211 28.68 -10.41 -21.51
N LYS A 212 29.96 -10.74 -21.36
CA LYS A 212 31.04 -10.16 -22.22
C LYS A 212 30.79 -10.65 -23.65
N GLY A 213 30.46 -9.72 -24.51
CA GLY A 213 30.47 -9.89 -25.95
C GLY A 213 31.73 -9.37 -26.53
#